data_4bd95ea296b988feba46ef78920da872
#
_entry.id   4bd95ea296b988feba46ef78920da872
#
_cell.length_a   1.000
_cell.length_b   1.000
_cell.length_c   1.000
_cell.angle_alpha   90.00
_cell.angle_beta   90.00
_cell.angle_gamma   90.00
#
_symmetry.space_group_name_H-M   'P 1'
#
loop_
_entity.id
_entity.type
_entity.pdbx_description
1 polymer ?
#
loop_
_entity_poly.entity_id
_entity_poly.type
_entity_poly.pdbx_seq_one_letter_code
_entity_poly.pdbx_strand_id
1 'polypeptide(L)'
;NVGLSTIIRVPSASEEHIFHALDCGATGVQIPNMTTVEQFRENVKSAKYYPEGTRGLSRQTRNAMYGFWDEKAKPYVEASNEKSLVVVHIENKEMADAAEEICQIPQIDVVFVGPADMSQSLGIPGKSTDPRVVEVAAKVLKTAEKYGKAGGINVTSKADMERYIDLGARYILYSSDTAVFSKTMKELAAQFAPYRKTN
;
A
#
# COMPACT_ATOMS: atom_id res chain seq x y z
N ASN A 1 0.81 -22.41 5.80
CA ASN A 1 0.10 -21.15 6.03
C ASN A 1 0.33 -20.72 7.49
N VAL A 2 0.96 -19.55 7.67
CA VAL A 2 1.32 -19.03 9.01
C VAL A 2 0.35 -17.93 9.47
N GLY A 3 -0.78 -17.76 8.80
CA GLY A 3 -1.80 -16.76 9.13
C GLY A 3 -1.45 -15.31 8.75
N LEU A 4 -0.40 -15.09 7.97
CA LEU A 4 -0.04 -13.73 7.49
C LEU A 4 -0.77 -13.42 6.19
N SER A 5 -1.37 -12.23 6.12
CA SER A 5 -1.85 -11.63 4.88
C SER A 5 -0.70 -10.98 4.12
N THR A 6 -0.72 -11.10 2.79
CA THR A 6 0.31 -10.53 1.92
C THR A 6 -0.27 -9.44 1.04
N ILE A 7 0.36 -8.26 1.05
CA ILE A 7 0.04 -7.17 0.13
C ILE A 7 1.23 -7.01 -0.82
N ILE A 8 0.97 -7.03 -2.11
CA ILE A 8 2.01 -6.86 -3.14
C ILE A 8 1.95 -5.45 -3.68
N ARG A 9 3.03 -4.67 -3.49
CA ARG A 9 3.20 -3.42 -4.21
C ARG A 9 3.61 -3.74 -5.64
N VAL A 10 2.73 -3.46 -6.58
CA VAL A 10 3.01 -3.67 -8.00
C VAL A 10 3.98 -2.62 -8.56
N PRO A 11 4.77 -2.95 -9.61
CA PRO A 11 5.76 -2.03 -10.15
C PRO A 11 5.13 -0.81 -10.85
N SER A 12 3.93 -0.97 -11.39
CA SER A 12 3.18 0.10 -12.05
C SER A 12 1.67 -0.13 -11.94
N ALA A 13 0.89 0.91 -12.18
CA ALA A 13 -0.58 0.86 -12.19
C ALA A 13 -1.11 0.24 -13.50
N SER A 14 -0.54 -0.87 -13.98
CA SER A 14 -1.06 -1.59 -15.13
C SER A 14 -2.00 -2.72 -14.71
N GLU A 15 -3.01 -2.97 -15.53
CA GLU A 15 -3.96 -4.06 -15.33
C GLU A 15 -3.24 -5.39 -15.12
N GLU A 16 -2.27 -5.71 -15.97
CA GLU A 16 -1.49 -6.95 -15.93
C GLU A 16 -0.80 -7.15 -14.57
N HIS A 17 -0.10 -6.15 -14.06
CA HIS A 17 0.58 -6.25 -12.77
C HIS A 17 -0.40 -6.44 -11.61
N ILE A 18 -1.55 -5.77 -11.66
CA ILE A 18 -2.56 -5.80 -10.60
C ILE A 18 -3.19 -7.20 -10.51
N PHE A 19 -3.71 -7.73 -11.64
CA PHE A 19 -4.38 -9.03 -11.57
C PHE A 19 -3.38 -10.18 -11.35
N HIS A 20 -2.16 -10.15 -11.92
CA HIS A 20 -1.15 -11.17 -11.68
C HIS A 20 -0.74 -11.26 -10.19
N ALA A 21 -0.57 -10.13 -9.52
CA ALA A 21 -0.27 -10.13 -8.08
C ALA A 21 -1.37 -10.85 -7.28
N LEU A 22 -2.64 -10.59 -7.60
CA LEU A 22 -3.77 -11.25 -6.96
C LEU A 22 -3.88 -12.74 -7.36
N ASP A 23 -3.61 -13.08 -8.62
CA ASP A 23 -3.64 -14.47 -9.11
C ASP A 23 -2.55 -15.34 -8.47
N CYS A 24 -1.42 -14.76 -8.09
CA CYS A 24 -0.38 -15.40 -7.27
C CYS A 24 -0.83 -15.67 -5.82
N GLY A 25 -2.01 -15.22 -5.42
CA GLY A 25 -2.60 -15.47 -4.10
C GLY A 25 -2.29 -14.37 -3.07
N ALA A 26 -1.92 -13.16 -3.50
CA ALA A 26 -1.83 -12.04 -2.59
C ALA A 26 -3.22 -11.70 -2.01
N THR A 27 -3.25 -11.30 -0.75
CA THR A 27 -4.47 -10.82 -0.08
C THR A 27 -4.90 -9.46 -0.61
N GLY A 28 -3.95 -8.68 -1.15
CA GLY A 28 -4.24 -7.39 -1.74
C GLY A 28 -3.09 -6.85 -2.58
N VAL A 29 -3.36 -5.74 -3.23
CA VAL A 29 -2.39 -5.02 -4.07
C VAL A 29 -2.22 -3.59 -3.59
N GLN A 30 -1.01 -3.08 -3.75
CA GLN A 30 -0.66 -1.69 -3.48
C GLN A 30 -0.20 -1.05 -4.79
N ILE A 31 -0.96 -0.06 -5.28
CA ILE A 31 -0.84 0.51 -6.62
C ILE A 31 -0.20 1.89 -6.53
N PRO A 32 1.04 2.05 -7.01
CA PRO A 32 1.77 3.32 -6.99
C PRO A 32 1.60 4.14 -8.26
N ASN A 33 2.18 5.34 -8.27
CA ASN A 33 2.48 6.16 -9.46
C ASN A 33 1.25 6.59 -10.28
N MET A 34 0.09 6.76 -9.65
CA MET A 34 -1.07 7.36 -10.31
C MET A 34 -1.06 8.89 -10.14
N THR A 35 -1.26 9.59 -11.23
CA THR A 35 -1.11 11.06 -11.31
C THR A 35 -2.39 11.79 -11.70
N THR A 36 -3.47 11.06 -11.99
CA THR A 36 -4.80 11.62 -12.26
C THR A 36 -5.87 10.79 -11.59
N VAL A 37 -6.97 11.41 -11.18
CA VAL A 37 -8.11 10.71 -10.55
C VAL A 37 -8.68 9.63 -11.47
N GLU A 38 -8.64 9.85 -12.77
CA GLU A 38 -9.11 8.88 -13.75
C GLU A 38 -8.27 7.61 -13.74
N GLN A 39 -6.94 7.72 -13.60
CA GLN A 39 -6.08 6.55 -13.43
C GLN A 39 -6.47 5.74 -12.18
N PHE A 40 -6.83 6.40 -11.07
CA PHE A 40 -7.35 5.67 -9.90
C PHE A 40 -8.63 4.91 -10.26
N ARG A 41 -9.61 5.57 -10.89
CA ARG A 41 -10.89 4.95 -11.26
C ARG A 41 -10.75 3.74 -12.17
N GLU A 42 -9.86 3.83 -13.16
CA GLU A 42 -9.67 2.75 -14.13
C GLU A 42 -8.82 1.61 -13.57
N ASN A 43 -7.68 1.91 -12.96
CA ASN A 43 -6.75 0.86 -12.55
C ASN A 43 -7.25 0.02 -11.37
N VAL A 44 -8.01 0.58 -10.42
CA VAL A 44 -8.56 -0.22 -9.30
C VAL A 44 -9.59 -1.25 -9.74
N LYS A 45 -10.25 -1.04 -10.88
CA LYS A 45 -11.20 -2.02 -11.45
C LYS A 45 -10.53 -3.35 -11.79
N SER A 46 -9.25 -3.33 -12.16
CA SER A 46 -8.47 -4.54 -12.48
C SER A 46 -8.21 -5.44 -11.27
N ALA A 47 -8.46 -4.95 -10.04
CA ALA A 47 -8.35 -5.74 -8.82
C ALA A 47 -9.63 -6.49 -8.47
N LYS A 48 -10.77 -6.14 -9.04
CA LYS A 48 -12.09 -6.68 -8.70
C LYS A 48 -12.74 -7.35 -9.91
N TYR A 49 -13.47 -8.43 -9.66
CA TYR A 49 -14.31 -9.09 -10.67
C TYR A 49 -15.62 -8.33 -10.87
N TYR A 50 -16.30 -8.59 -11.99
CA TYR A 50 -17.65 -8.09 -12.24
C TYR A 50 -18.60 -8.45 -11.07
N PRO A 51 -19.52 -7.55 -10.63
CA PRO A 51 -19.81 -6.22 -11.21
C PRO A 51 -18.93 -5.08 -10.69
N GLU A 52 -18.05 -5.31 -9.72
CA GLU A 52 -17.26 -4.26 -9.08
C GLU A 52 -16.05 -3.81 -9.91
N GLY A 53 -15.61 -4.65 -10.86
CA GLY A 53 -14.45 -4.37 -11.69
C GLY A 53 -14.42 -5.17 -12.99
N THR A 54 -13.23 -5.20 -13.59
CA THR A 54 -12.97 -5.76 -14.93
C THR A 54 -11.93 -6.88 -14.91
N ARG A 55 -11.49 -7.35 -13.73
CA ARG A 55 -10.50 -8.40 -13.60
C ARG A 55 -10.90 -9.65 -14.38
N GLY A 56 -9.97 -10.17 -15.21
CA GLY A 56 -10.18 -11.41 -15.97
C GLY A 56 -10.34 -12.61 -15.03
N LEU A 57 -11.36 -13.45 -15.30
CA LEU A 57 -11.66 -14.62 -14.47
C LEU A 57 -10.87 -15.84 -14.93
N SER A 58 -9.98 -16.32 -14.05
CA SER A 58 -9.35 -17.63 -14.16
C SER A 58 -9.52 -18.41 -12.86
N ARG A 59 -9.95 -19.68 -12.98
CA ARG A 59 -10.09 -20.59 -11.82
C ARG A 59 -8.87 -21.49 -11.62
N GLN A 60 -7.87 -21.42 -12.50
CA GLN A 60 -6.65 -22.23 -12.43
C GLN A 60 -5.52 -21.51 -11.68
N THR A 61 -5.81 -20.38 -11.04
CA THR A 61 -4.86 -19.60 -10.28
C THR A 61 -4.78 -20.04 -8.82
N ARG A 62 -3.69 -19.68 -8.15
CA ARG A 62 -3.50 -19.95 -6.72
C ARG A 62 -4.61 -19.32 -5.87
N ASN A 63 -5.05 -18.10 -6.21
CA ASN A 63 -6.14 -17.42 -5.50
C ASN A 63 -7.45 -18.20 -5.56
N ALA A 64 -7.72 -18.89 -6.68
CA ALA A 64 -8.87 -19.78 -6.86
C ALA A 64 -8.60 -21.22 -6.42
N MET A 65 -7.57 -21.45 -5.61
CA MET A 65 -7.15 -22.76 -5.12
C MET A 65 -6.98 -23.81 -6.25
N TYR A 66 -6.47 -23.34 -7.41
CA TYR A 66 -6.25 -24.18 -8.61
C TYR A 66 -7.51 -24.95 -9.07
N GLY A 67 -8.68 -24.35 -8.93
CA GLY A 67 -9.97 -24.93 -9.30
C GLY A 67 -10.66 -25.72 -8.18
N PHE A 68 -10.06 -25.82 -7.01
CA PHE A 68 -10.64 -26.53 -5.84
C PHE A 68 -11.39 -25.60 -4.88
N TRP A 69 -11.80 -24.40 -5.33
CA TRP A 69 -12.61 -23.49 -4.52
C TRP A 69 -14.00 -24.10 -4.26
N ASP A 70 -14.47 -24.05 -3.01
CA ASP A 70 -15.82 -24.54 -2.65
C ASP A 70 -16.88 -23.48 -3.00
N GLU A 71 -17.41 -23.61 -4.20
CA GLU A 71 -18.49 -22.73 -4.71
C GLU A 71 -19.79 -22.84 -3.92
N LYS A 72 -20.00 -23.94 -3.20
CA LYS A 72 -21.23 -24.12 -2.38
C LYS A 72 -21.14 -23.35 -1.08
N ALA A 73 -19.93 -23.19 -0.53
CA ALA A 73 -19.73 -22.41 0.67
C ALA A 73 -19.87 -20.91 0.38
N LYS A 74 -19.24 -20.43 -0.70
CA LYS A 74 -19.36 -19.06 -1.22
C LYS A 74 -18.86 -18.99 -2.66
N PRO A 75 -19.56 -18.29 -3.57
CA PRO A 75 -19.06 -18.06 -4.93
C PRO A 75 -17.68 -17.42 -4.92
N TYR A 76 -16.76 -17.96 -5.71
CA TYR A 76 -15.36 -17.51 -5.73
C TYR A 76 -15.22 -16.01 -6.04
N VAL A 77 -15.97 -15.53 -7.04
CA VAL A 77 -15.96 -14.12 -7.46
C VAL A 77 -16.32 -13.19 -6.30
N GLU A 78 -17.43 -13.49 -5.61
CA GLU A 78 -17.90 -12.73 -4.47
C GLU A 78 -16.89 -12.75 -3.32
N ALA A 79 -16.41 -13.93 -2.95
CA ALA A 79 -15.41 -14.08 -1.91
C ALA A 79 -14.09 -13.36 -2.24
N SER A 80 -13.67 -13.37 -3.51
CA SER A 80 -12.47 -12.69 -3.96
C SER A 80 -12.63 -11.17 -3.91
N ASN A 81 -13.77 -10.63 -4.37
CA ASN A 81 -14.05 -9.19 -4.30
C ASN A 81 -14.05 -8.67 -2.86
N GLU A 82 -14.65 -9.40 -1.93
CA GLU A 82 -14.67 -9.02 -0.52
C GLU A 82 -13.29 -9.09 0.15
N LYS A 83 -12.47 -10.08 -0.20
CA LYS A 83 -11.18 -10.32 0.47
C LYS A 83 -10.02 -9.53 -0.10
N SER A 84 -10.07 -9.17 -1.39
CA SER A 84 -8.96 -8.48 -2.05
C SER A 84 -8.87 -7.03 -1.61
N LEU A 85 -7.83 -6.68 -0.86
CA LEU A 85 -7.54 -5.30 -0.47
C LEU A 85 -6.92 -4.51 -1.63
N VAL A 86 -7.44 -3.32 -1.87
CA VAL A 86 -6.91 -2.37 -2.85
C VAL A 86 -6.34 -1.16 -2.11
N VAL A 87 -5.03 -1.05 -2.12
CA VAL A 87 -4.27 0.07 -1.54
C VAL A 87 -3.80 0.96 -2.67
N VAL A 88 -4.10 2.25 -2.62
CA VAL A 88 -3.63 3.23 -3.62
C VAL A 88 -2.70 4.24 -2.99
N HIS A 89 -1.66 4.64 -3.73
CA HIS A 89 -0.71 5.64 -3.28
C HIS A 89 -1.14 7.06 -3.66
N ILE A 90 -1.11 7.96 -2.68
CA ILE A 90 -1.09 9.41 -2.88
C ILE A 90 0.33 9.89 -2.62
N GLU A 91 1.06 10.19 -3.69
CA GLU A 91 2.50 10.44 -3.68
C GLU A 91 2.86 11.85 -4.15
N ASN A 92 1.89 12.63 -4.60
CA ASN A 92 2.09 14.01 -5.06
C ASN A 92 1.00 14.94 -4.53
N LYS A 93 1.31 16.24 -4.60
CA LYS A 93 0.43 17.27 -4.06
C LYS A 93 -0.92 17.34 -4.77
N GLU A 94 -0.94 17.18 -6.08
CA GLU A 94 -2.16 17.24 -6.90
C GLU A 94 -3.15 16.14 -6.49
N MET A 95 -2.67 14.92 -6.27
CA MET A 95 -3.51 13.81 -5.80
C MET A 95 -3.89 13.95 -4.32
N ALA A 96 -3.05 14.58 -3.51
CA ALA A 96 -3.41 14.91 -2.13
C ALA A 96 -4.53 15.97 -2.08
N ASP A 97 -4.53 16.91 -2.99
CA ASP A 97 -5.62 17.90 -3.12
C ASP A 97 -6.92 17.26 -3.65
N ALA A 98 -6.81 16.22 -4.49
CA ALA A 98 -7.93 15.43 -5.01
C ALA A 98 -8.33 14.24 -4.10
N ALA A 99 -7.83 14.16 -2.87
CA ALA A 99 -8.05 13.03 -1.97
C ALA A 99 -9.54 12.70 -1.74
N GLU A 100 -10.43 13.71 -1.71
CA GLU A 100 -11.87 13.48 -1.57
C GLU A 100 -12.47 12.70 -2.76
N GLU A 101 -12.09 13.05 -3.99
CA GLU A 101 -12.54 12.35 -5.18
C GLU A 101 -12.01 10.91 -5.22
N ILE A 102 -10.75 10.71 -4.81
CA ILE A 102 -10.12 9.38 -4.73
C ILE A 102 -10.81 8.51 -3.69
N CYS A 103 -11.10 9.06 -2.51
CA CYS A 103 -11.78 8.33 -1.43
C CYS A 103 -13.22 7.94 -1.77
N GLN A 104 -13.87 8.59 -2.73
CA GLN A 104 -15.21 8.22 -3.21
C GLN A 104 -15.22 7.00 -4.15
N ILE A 105 -14.06 6.53 -4.61
CA ILE A 105 -13.96 5.35 -5.47
C ILE A 105 -14.24 4.10 -4.61
N PRO A 106 -15.30 3.33 -4.88
CA PRO A 106 -15.76 2.27 -3.98
C PRO A 106 -14.76 1.12 -3.84
N GLN A 107 -13.99 0.80 -4.89
CA GLN A 107 -13.03 -0.30 -4.90
C GLN A 107 -11.78 -0.06 -4.06
N ILE A 108 -11.53 1.17 -3.63
CA ILE A 108 -10.37 1.51 -2.79
C ILE A 108 -10.70 1.18 -1.33
N ASP A 109 -9.81 0.43 -0.67
CA ASP A 109 -9.90 0.11 0.75
C ASP A 109 -8.95 1.00 1.58
N VAL A 110 -7.76 1.27 1.04
CA VAL A 110 -6.72 2.03 1.73
C VAL A 110 -6.16 3.13 0.84
N VAL A 111 -6.09 4.33 1.40
CA VAL A 111 -5.41 5.48 0.78
C VAL A 111 -4.08 5.68 1.50
N PHE A 112 -2.98 5.40 0.82
CA PHE A 112 -1.63 5.37 1.39
C PHE A 112 -0.81 6.57 0.96
N VAL A 113 -0.28 7.31 1.93
CA VAL A 113 0.61 8.44 1.66
C VAL A 113 2.05 7.96 1.59
N GLY A 114 2.76 8.30 0.49
CA GLY A 114 4.19 8.08 0.31
C GLY A 114 5.00 9.31 0.73
N PRO A 115 5.53 9.40 1.99
CA PRO A 115 6.17 10.66 2.46
C PRO A 115 7.42 11.06 1.67
N ALA A 116 8.16 10.11 1.14
CA ALA A 116 9.37 10.38 0.36
C ALA A 116 9.02 11.09 -0.96
N ASP A 117 8.11 10.51 -1.74
CA ASP A 117 7.69 11.07 -3.02
C ASP A 117 6.88 12.35 -2.81
N MET A 118 6.06 12.43 -1.76
CA MET A 118 5.40 13.66 -1.36
C MET A 118 6.39 14.77 -1.06
N SER A 119 7.51 14.47 -0.37
CA SER A 119 8.56 15.46 -0.11
C SER A 119 9.19 15.98 -1.41
N GLN A 120 9.37 15.11 -2.39
CA GLN A 120 9.87 15.50 -3.71
C GLN A 120 8.86 16.38 -4.45
N SER A 121 7.58 16.01 -4.46
CA SER A 121 6.49 16.79 -5.06
C SER A 121 6.37 18.19 -4.44
N LEU A 122 6.64 18.33 -3.14
CA LEU A 122 6.65 19.62 -2.43
C LEU A 122 7.95 20.43 -2.60
N GLY A 123 8.88 19.99 -3.46
CA GLY A 123 10.15 20.68 -3.71
C GLY A 123 11.18 20.57 -2.57
N ILE A 124 11.05 19.56 -1.70
CA ILE A 124 11.91 19.32 -0.53
C ILE A 124 12.38 17.87 -0.47
N PRO A 125 13.01 17.34 -1.53
CA PRO A 125 13.31 15.92 -1.66
C PRO A 125 14.10 15.38 -0.46
N GLY A 126 13.71 14.19 0.00
CA GLY A 126 14.33 13.49 1.13
C GLY A 126 13.91 13.98 2.52
N LYS A 127 13.11 15.05 2.62
CA LYS A 127 12.61 15.58 3.90
C LYS A 127 11.23 15.01 4.25
N SER A 128 11.10 13.71 4.34
CA SER A 128 9.83 13.01 4.57
C SER A 128 9.16 13.32 5.92
N THR A 129 9.89 13.89 6.87
CA THR A 129 9.39 14.30 8.20
C THR A 129 9.16 15.83 8.31
N ASP A 130 9.36 16.59 7.23
CA ASP A 130 9.11 18.04 7.22
C ASP A 130 7.64 18.34 7.59
N PRO A 131 7.37 19.41 8.39
CA PRO A 131 6.00 19.76 8.78
C PRO A 131 5.01 19.85 7.61
N ARG A 132 5.44 20.32 6.43
CA ARG A 132 4.60 20.38 5.24
C ARG A 132 4.14 19.00 4.74
N VAL A 133 5.03 18.00 4.79
CA VAL A 133 4.70 16.61 4.46
C VAL A 133 3.73 16.05 5.48
N VAL A 134 3.97 16.30 6.77
CA VAL A 134 3.10 15.85 7.86
C VAL A 134 1.70 16.47 7.75
N GLU A 135 1.60 17.75 7.42
CA GLU A 135 0.32 18.45 7.22
C GLU A 135 -0.49 17.84 6.06
N VAL A 136 0.15 17.63 4.91
CA VAL A 136 -0.49 16.98 3.76
C VAL A 136 -0.94 15.56 4.12
N ALA A 137 -0.08 14.77 4.77
CA ALA A 137 -0.42 13.43 5.20
C ALA A 137 -1.61 13.44 6.17
N ALA A 138 -1.63 14.32 7.18
CA ALA A 138 -2.74 14.45 8.11
C ALA A 138 -4.07 14.79 7.41
N LYS A 139 -4.03 15.68 6.41
CA LYS A 139 -5.21 16.02 5.59
C LYS A 139 -5.75 14.78 4.86
N VAL A 140 -4.86 14.02 4.19
CA VAL A 140 -5.24 12.80 3.46
C VAL A 140 -5.81 11.75 4.40
N LEU A 141 -5.16 11.49 5.55
CA LEU A 141 -5.61 10.51 6.54
C LEU A 141 -7.01 10.85 7.09
N LYS A 142 -7.26 12.11 7.43
CA LYS A 142 -8.59 12.58 7.87
C LYS A 142 -9.64 12.46 6.76
N THR A 143 -9.25 12.74 5.52
CA THR A 143 -10.15 12.56 4.38
C THR A 143 -10.50 11.09 4.19
N ALA A 144 -9.53 10.19 4.28
CA ALA A 144 -9.79 8.74 4.20
C ALA A 144 -10.78 8.29 5.29
N GLU A 145 -10.58 8.70 6.54
CA GLU A 145 -11.48 8.41 7.65
C GLU A 145 -12.91 8.92 7.39
N LYS A 146 -13.07 10.15 6.92
CA LYS A 146 -14.36 10.78 6.57
C LYS A 146 -15.17 9.94 5.57
N TYR A 147 -14.47 9.30 4.62
CA TYR A 147 -15.08 8.45 3.58
C TYR A 147 -15.07 6.96 3.92
N GLY A 148 -14.79 6.58 5.17
CA GLY A 148 -14.78 5.18 5.62
C GLY A 148 -13.65 4.33 5.04
N LYS A 149 -12.58 4.97 4.53
CA LYS A 149 -11.37 4.30 4.04
C LYS A 149 -10.30 4.26 5.12
N ALA A 150 -9.42 3.27 5.08
CA ALA A 150 -8.25 3.26 5.94
C ALA A 150 -7.19 4.23 5.39
N GLY A 151 -6.72 5.13 6.23
CA GLY A 151 -5.54 5.95 5.93
C GLY A 151 -4.25 5.17 6.18
N GLY A 152 -3.30 5.23 5.26
CA GLY A 152 -2.03 4.52 5.36
C GLY A 152 -0.81 5.43 5.25
N ILE A 153 0.30 5.00 5.87
CA ILE A 153 1.57 5.74 5.87
C ILE A 153 2.78 4.82 6.04
N ASN A 154 3.92 5.21 5.45
CA ASN A 154 5.21 4.57 5.73
C ASN A 154 5.92 5.31 6.87
N VAL A 155 6.43 4.56 7.83
CA VAL A 155 7.18 5.09 8.98
C VAL A 155 8.45 4.27 9.25
N THR A 156 9.46 4.91 9.84
CA THR A 156 10.73 4.26 10.15
C THR A 156 11.08 4.32 11.64
N SER A 157 10.27 5.01 12.44
CA SER A 157 10.46 5.10 13.89
C SER A 157 9.16 4.87 14.65
N LYS A 158 9.29 4.43 15.91
CA LYS A 158 8.15 4.27 16.82
C LYS A 158 7.43 5.59 17.07
N ALA A 159 8.18 6.67 17.24
CA ALA A 159 7.61 8.00 17.49
C ALA A 159 6.77 8.49 16.29
N ASP A 160 7.24 8.25 15.04
CA ASP A 160 6.46 8.57 13.85
C ASP A 160 5.20 7.69 13.75
N MET A 161 5.33 6.41 14.07
CA MET A 161 4.19 5.49 14.08
C MET A 161 3.10 5.98 15.05
N GLU A 162 3.45 6.28 16.29
CA GLU A 162 2.52 6.79 17.30
C GLU A 162 1.86 8.09 16.84
N ARG A 163 2.64 9.05 16.34
CA ARG A 163 2.15 10.31 15.80
C ARG A 163 1.12 10.11 14.66
N TYR A 164 1.40 9.23 13.71
CA TYR A 164 0.49 9.02 12.59
C TYR A 164 -0.74 8.19 12.97
N ILE A 165 -0.65 7.31 13.96
CA ILE A 165 -1.83 6.64 14.54
C ILE A 165 -2.76 7.67 15.17
N ASP A 166 -2.22 8.64 15.90
CA ASP A 166 -2.99 9.75 16.50
C ASP A 166 -3.62 10.65 15.41
N LEU A 167 -2.99 10.77 14.25
CA LEU A 167 -3.51 11.48 13.10
C LEU A 167 -4.53 10.68 12.26
N GLY A 168 -4.85 9.45 12.67
CA GLY A 168 -5.88 8.62 12.04
C GLY A 168 -5.36 7.52 11.12
N ALA A 169 -4.06 7.28 11.04
CA ALA A 169 -3.53 6.16 10.25
C ALA A 169 -3.97 4.81 10.84
N ARG A 170 -4.36 3.88 9.96
CA ARG A 170 -4.78 2.51 10.31
C ARG A 170 -4.02 1.44 9.53
N TYR A 171 -3.34 1.83 8.46
CA TYR A 171 -2.48 0.97 7.66
C TYR A 171 -1.03 1.50 7.76
N ILE A 172 -0.19 0.80 8.51
CA ILE A 172 1.19 1.23 8.80
C ILE A 172 2.18 0.30 8.10
N LEU A 173 3.00 0.87 7.24
CA LEU A 173 4.16 0.18 6.69
C LEU A 173 5.37 0.56 7.53
N TYR A 174 5.87 -0.39 8.32
CA TYR A 174 6.99 -0.13 9.24
C TYR A 174 8.29 -0.76 8.73
N SER A 175 9.22 0.11 8.31
CA SER A 175 10.57 -0.30 7.87
C SER A 175 10.57 -1.25 6.66
N SER A 176 11.69 -1.89 6.41
CA SER A 176 11.86 -2.93 5.40
C SER A 176 12.88 -3.98 5.91
N ASP A 177 12.86 -5.18 5.34
CA ASP A 177 13.84 -6.23 5.58
C ASP A 177 15.27 -5.76 5.37
N THR A 178 15.52 -5.05 4.27
CA THR A 178 16.82 -4.47 3.93
C THR A 178 17.28 -3.45 4.96
N ALA A 179 16.37 -2.58 5.45
CA ALA A 179 16.70 -1.58 6.47
C ALA A 179 17.01 -2.24 7.82
N VAL A 180 16.22 -3.24 8.23
CA VAL A 180 16.45 -4.01 9.45
C VAL A 180 17.78 -4.75 9.38
N PHE A 181 18.02 -5.46 8.28
CA PHE A 181 19.28 -6.19 8.07
C PHE A 181 20.48 -5.26 8.09
N SER A 182 20.43 -4.14 7.33
CA SER A 182 21.51 -3.16 7.27
C SER A 182 21.81 -2.54 8.64
N LYS A 183 20.78 -2.22 9.43
CA LYS A 183 20.94 -1.69 10.79
C LYS A 183 21.64 -2.70 11.67
N THR A 184 21.16 -3.95 11.71
CA THR A 184 21.77 -5.02 12.51
C THR A 184 23.22 -5.29 12.13
N MET A 185 23.53 -5.33 10.82
CA MET A 185 24.91 -5.53 10.36
C MET A 185 25.84 -4.39 10.75
N LYS A 186 25.37 -3.14 10.76
CA LYS A 186 26.16 -1.99 11.23
C LYS A 186 26.42 -2.07 12.74
N GLU A 187 25.41 -2.46 13.52
CA GLU A 187 25.53 -2.65 14.98
C GLU A 187 26.56 -3.76 15.31
N LEU A 188 26.48 -4.89 14.62
CA LEU A 188 27.46 -5.98 14.75
C LEU A 188 28.88 -5.52 14.34
N ALA A 189 29.01 -4.85 13.21
CA ALA A 189 30.30 -4.33 12.73
C ALA A 189 30.94 -3.36 13.75
N ALA A 190 30.12 -2.55 14.41
CA ALA A 190 30.61 -1.64 15.47
C ALA A 190 31.14 -2.39 16.69
N GLN A 191 30.52 -3.52 17.08
CA GLN A 191 31.00 -4.35 18.20
C GLN A 191 32.37 -4.95 17.91
N PHE A 192 32.71 -5.25 16.65
CA PHE A 192 34.00 -5.81 16.26
C PHE A 192 35.03 -4.75 15.84
N ALA A 193 34.65 -3.48 15.78
CA ALA A 193 35.60 -2.41 15.38
C ALA A 193 36.87 -2.35 16.21
N PRO A 194 36.89 -2.58 17.56
CA PRO A 194 38.09 -2.58 18.39
C PRO A 194 39.10 -3.70 18.03
N TYR A 195 38.63 -4.75 17.38
CA TYR A 195 39.47 -5.89 17.02
C TYR A 195 40.00 -5.83 15.59
N ARG A 196 39.68 -4.79 14.83
CA ARG A 196 40.24 -4.57 13.49
C ARG A 196 41.67 -4.11 13.61
N LYS A 197 42.62 -4.86 13.03
CA LYS A 197 43.99 -4.39 12.87
C LYS A 197 43.96 -3.20 11.90
N THR A 198 44.35 -2.02 12.35
CA THR A 198 44.72 -0.90 11.48
C THR A 198 46.07 -1.23 10.88
N ASN A 199 46.09 -1.52 9.59
CA ASN A 199 47.37 -1.58 8.82
C ASN A 199 47.90 -0.18 8.61
#